data_b8b142cd9151fed7f48d511c5a0976a9
#
_entry.id   b8b142cd9151fed7f48d511c5a0976a9
#
_cell.length_a   1.000
_cell.length_b   1.000
_cell.length_c   1.000
_cell.angle_alpha   90.00
_cell.angle_beta   90.00
_cell.angle_gamma   90.00
#
_symmetry.space_group_name_H-M   'P 1'
#
loop_
_entity.id
_entity.type
_entity.pdbx_description
1 polymer ?
#
loop_
_entity_poly.entity_id
_entity_poly.type
_entity_poly.pdbx_seq_one_letter_code
_entity_poly.pdbx_strand_id
1 'polypeptide(L)'
;KVSAMDLADRDGPRHLPGLPLDLLENAPALRDGWFTLPAVRAGLLYIFGGGHVSQALVPVAATVGFRPFIYDDRPEFAAKARFPQAAGTLCGSFTALSRHLTITPNDYVVIMTRGHQADFEVLVQTLRCGARYLGCIGSRKKLALCRDRLLANGFTPEEYARVHAPIGLAIGAQTPEEIAVSVTAELIAVRAGVIA
;
A
#
# COMPACT_ATOMS: atom_id res chain seq x y z
N LYS A 1 11.54 -33.79 -0.91
CA LYS A 1 12.42 -33.63 0.26
C LYS A 1 13.42 -32.54 -0.07
N VAL A 2 13.33 -31.37 0.56
CA VAL A 2 14.30 -30.29 0.38
C VAL A 2 15.59 -30.71 1.04
N SER A 3 16.68 -30.77 0.29
CA SER A 3 17.99 -31.24 0.78
C SER A 3 18.90 -30.11 1.24
N ALA A 4 18.65 -28.89 0.77
CA ALA A 4 19.33 -27.67 1.19
C ALA A 4 18.40 -26.48 1.05
N MET A 5 18.61 -25.43 1.83
CA MET A 5 17.92 -24.14 1.73
C MET A 5 18.96 -23.04 1.73
N ASP A 6 19.03 -22.33 0.63
CA ASP A 6 19.97 -21.25 0.42
C ASP A 6 19.22 -19.94 0.22
N LEU A 7 19.81 -18.82 0.65
CA LEU A 7 19.22 -17.50 0.58
C LEU A 7 19.95 -16.65 -0.46
N ALA A 8 19.19 -16.00 -1.34
CA ALA A 8 19.65 -14.98 -2.25
C ALA A 8 18.94 -13.65 -1.99
N ASP A 9 19.63 -12.54 -2.06
CA ASP A 9 19.07 -11.19 -1.93
C ASP A 9 19.23 -10.37 -3.22
N ARG A 10 18.82 -9.10 -3.21
CA ARG A 10 18.91 -8.21 -4.38
C ARG A 10 20.35 -7.94 -4.84
N ASP A 11 21.34 -8.17 -3.97
CA ASP A 11 22.75 -7.98 -4.29
C ASP A 11 23.36 -9.23 -4.94
N GLY A 12 22.54 -10.25 -5.17
CA GLY A 12 22.89 -11.49 -5.85
C GLY A 12 22.99 -12.71 -4.92
N PRO A 13 23.15 -13.91 -5.49
CA PRO A 13 23.24 -15.15 -4.71
C PRO A 13 24.54 -15.17 -3.93
N ARG A 14 24.45 -15.31 -2.61
CA ARG A 14 25.60 -15.54 -1.74
C ARG A 14 25.98 -17.01 -1.82
N HIS A 15 26.87 -17.37 -2.75
CA HIS A 15 27.44 -18.70 -2.91
C HIS A 15 26.43 -19.85 -3.15
N LEU A 16 25.79 -19.84 -4.34
CA LEU A 16 24.98 -20.94 -4.80
C LEU A 16 25.54 -21.44 -6.16
N PRO A 17 26.60 -22.28 -6.14
CA PRO A 17 27.12 -22.82 -7.40
C PRO A 17 26.05 -23.66 -8.08
N GLY A 18 25.68 -23.28 -9.31
CA GLY A 18 24.70 -23.99 -10.14
C GLY A 18 23.25 -23.49 -10.03
N LEU A 19 22.97 -22.43 -9.26
CA LEU A 19 21.64 -21.81 -9.27
C LEU A 19 21.45 -21.04 -10.60
N PRO A 20 20.46 -21.40 -11.42
CA PRO A 20 20.10 -20.61 -12.61
C PRO A 20 19.57 -19.23 -12.17
N LEU A 21 20.23 -18.15 -12.57
CA LEU A 21 19.86 -16.78 -12.19
C LEU A 21 18.48 -16.36 -12.69
N ASP A 22 18.00 -16.98 -13.77
CA ASP A 22 16.67 -16.80 -14.34
C ASP A 22 15.55 -17.39 -13.46
N LEU A 23 15.89 -18.18 -12.45
CA LEU A 23 14.93 -18.67 -11.44
C LEU A 23 14.64 -17.66 -10.34
N LEU A 24 15.36 -16.54 -10.24
CA LEU A 24 15.13 -15.49 -9.26
C LEU A 24 13.96 -14.57 -9.67
N GLU A 25 12.85 -15.18 -10.09
CA GLU A 25 11.62 -14.49 -10.41
C GLU A 25 10.81 -14.12 -9.15
N ASN A 26 9.82 -13.22 -9.31
CA ASN A 26 8.97 -12.76 -8.21
C ASN A 26 7.86 -13.76 -7.80
N ALA A 27 7.94 -15.00 -8.28
CA ALA A 27 6.97 -16.07 -7.99
C ALA A 27 7.68 -17.37 -7.59
N PRO A 28 7.03 -18.24 -6.80
CA PRO A 28 7.56 -19.59 -6.55
C PRO A 28 7.73 -20.35 -7.86
N ALA A 29 8.89 -20.94 -8.06
CA ALA A 29 9.19 -21.74 -9.24
C ALA A 29 9.88 -23.05 -8.89
N LEU A 30 9.62 -24.10 -9.68
CA LEU A 30 10.32 -25.38 -9.62
C LEU A 30 10.89 -25.67 -11.02
N ARG A 31 12.21 -25.65 -11.16
CA ARG A 31 12.90 -25.94 -12.42
C ARG A 31 14.25 -26.60 -12.13
N ASP A 32 14.63 -27.57 -12.92
CA ASP A 32 15.93 -28.25 -12.88
C ASP A 32 16.33 -28.76 -11.49
N GLY A 33 15.32 -29.22 -10.71
CA GLY A 33 15.53 -29.72 -9.33
C GLY A 33 15.64 -28.62 -8.28
N TRP A 34 15.56 -27.34 -8.66
CA TRP A 34 15.53 -26.20 -7.75
C TRP A 34 14.12 -25.72 -7.47
N PHE A 35 13.79 -25.55 -6.19
CA PHE A 35 12.59 -24.85 -5.76
C PHE A 35 13.00 -23.47 -5.23
N THR A 36 12.53 -22.43 -5.91
CA THR A 36 12.76 -21.03 -5.50
C THR A 36 11.49 -20.47 -4.85
N LEU A 37 11.67 -19.89 -3.69
CA LEU A 37 10.61 -19.16 -2.99
C LEU A 37 11.11 -17.72 -2.77
N PRO A 38 10.56 -16.73 -3.50
CA PRO A 38 11.01 -15.37 -3.31
C PRO A 38 10.68 -14.91 -1.88
N ALA A 39 11.70 -14.62 -1.11
CA ALA A 39 11.54 -13.93 0.17
C ALA A 39 11.36 -12.43 -0.10
N VAL A 40 10.25 -12.08 -0.75
CA VAL A 40 9.90 -10.66 -0.98
C VAL A 40 9.58 -10.06 0.38
N ARG A 41 10.38 -9.07 0.80
CA ARG A 41 10.05 -8.28 1.97
C ARG A 41 8.71 -7.61 1.67
N ALA A 42 7.65 -8.06 2.33
CA ALA A 42 6.31 -7.48 2.16
C ALA A 42 6.42 -5.98 2.42
N GLY A 43 6.01 -5.19 1.44
CA GLY A 43 5.98 -3.74 1.56
C GLY A 43 5.08 -3.28 2.70
N LEU A 44 5.18 -2.02 3.08
CA LEU A 44 4.27 -1.43 4.04
C LEU A 44 2.96 -1.05 3.36
N LEU A 45 1.87 -1.11 4.13
CA LEU A 45 0.60 -0.51 3.80
C LEU A 45 0.55 0.85 4.50
N TYR A 46 1.00 1.90 3.82
CA TYR A 46 0.90 3.26 4.33
C TYR A 46 -0.56 3.74 4.32
N ILE A 47 -1.07 4.09 5.48
CA ILE A 47 -2.43 4.62 5.67
C ILE A 47 -2.30 6.05 6.14
N PHE A 48 -2.61 6.99 5.26
CA PHE A 48 -2.63 8.41 5.55
C PHE A 48 -3.99 8.80 6.11
N GLY A 49 -4.01 9.18 7.39
CA GLY A 49 -5.18 9.46 8.21
C GLY A 49 -5.47 8.34 9.23
N GLY A 50 -5.52 8.69 10.51
CA GLY A 50 -5.76 7.78 11.64
C GLY A 50 -7.21 7.80 12.15
N GLY A 51 -8.19 8.00 11.25
CA GLY A 51 -9.63 8.07 11.59
C GLY A 51 -10.26 6.71 11.89
N HIS A 52 -11.60 6.69 12.00
CA HIS A 52 -12.36 5.48 12.34
C HIS A 52 -12.20 4.36 11.29
N VAL A 53 -12.23 4.71 10.00
CA VAL A 53 -12.04 3.71 8.94
C VAL A 53 -10.64 3.09 9.02
N SER A 54 -9.62 3.89 9.34
CA SER A 54 -8.26 3.37 9.53
C SER A 54 -8.15 2.45 10.75
N GLN A 55 -8.88 2.76 11.84
CA GLN A 55 -8.94 1.89 13.01
C GLN A 55 -9.58 0.52 12.68
N ALA A 56 -10.60 0.50 11.83
CA ALA A 56 -11.20 -0.73 11.34
C ALA A 56 -10.29 -1.46 10.33
N LEU A 57 -9.61 -0.72 9.43
CA LEU A 57 -8.78 -1.29 8.37
C LEU A 57 -7.53 -2.00 8.90
N VAL A 58 -6.86 -1.42 9.91
CA VAL A 58 -5.58 -1.95 10.41
C VAL A 58 -5.69 -3.41 10.87
N PRO A 59 -6.63 -3.83 11.74
CA PRO A 59 -6.74 -5.21 12.16
C PRO A 59 -7.10 -6.16 11.02
N VAL A 60 -8.01 -5.76 10.12
CA VAL A 60 -8.45 -6.59 8.98
C VAL A 60 -7.28 -6.81 8.01
N ALA A 61 -6.58 -5.75 7.62
CA ALA A 61 -5.43 -5.85 6.72
C ALA A 61 -4.27 -6.65 7.34
N ALA A 62 -3.99 -6.47 8.64
CA ALA A 62 -2.97 -7.23 9.34
C ALA A 62 -3.26 -8.74 9.38
N THR A 63 -4.53 -9.12 9.58
CA THR A 63 -4.96 -10.54 9.60
C THR A 63 -4.66 -11.26 8.30
N VAL A 64 -4.71 -10.56 7.16
CA VAL A 64 -4.41 -11.13 5.84
C VAL A 64 -2.98 -10.86 5.37
N GLY A 65 -2.09 -10.46 6.29
CA GLY A 65 -0.65 -10.39 6.08
C GLY A 65 -0.13 -9.06 5.49
N PHE A 66 -0.95 -8.00 5.43
CA PHE A 66 -0.42 -6.66 5.19
C PHE A 66 0.28 -6.12 6.44
N ARG A 67 1.12 -5.11 6.25
CA ARG A 67 1.89 -4.45 7.32
C ARG A 67 1.47 -2.98 7.40
N PRO A 68 0.32 -2.67 8.08
CA PRO A 68 -0.18 -1.31 8.15
C PRO A 68 0.79 -0.36 8.86
N PHE A 69 0.96 0.84 8.31
CA PHE A 69 1.73 1.92 8.90
C PHE A 69 0.90 3.20 8.85
N ILE A 70 0.57 3.76 10.02
CA ILE A 70 -0.29 4.94 10.12
C ILE A 70 0.54 6.20 10.07
N TYR A 71 0.05 7.18 9.29
CA TYR A 71 0.57 8.53 9.23
C TYR A 71 -0.58 9.53 9.38
N ASP A 72 -0.53 10.40 10.39
CA ASP A 72 -1.51 11.47 10.60
C ASP A 72 -0.80 12.74 11.08
N ASP A 73 -1.35 13.91 10.75
CA ASP A 73 -0.81 15.19 11.19
C ASP A 73 -1.16 15.57 12.64
N ARG A 74 -2.00 14.76 13.30
CA ARG A 74 -2.46 14.95 14.66
C ARG A 74 -1.91 13.85 15.58
N PRO A 75 -1.21 14.22 16.66
CA PRO A 75 -0.58 13.24 17.56
C PRO A 75 -1.56 12.20 18.12
N GLU A 76 -2.77 12.62 18.48
CA GLU A 76 -3.80 11.74 19.05
C GLU A 76 -4.31 10.72 18.01
N PHE A 77 -4.29 11.04 16.71
CA PHE A 77 -4.69 10.13 15.63
C PHE A 77 -3.55 9.24 15.14
N ALA A 78 -2.29 9.63 15.37
CA ALA A 78 -1.11 8.82 15.11
C ALA A 78 -0.65 8.02 16.34
N ALA A 79 -1.41 8.03 17.45
CA ALA A 79 -1.00 7.36 18.68
C ALA A 79 -0.96 5.83 18.50
N LYS A 80 0.18 5.18 18.83
CA LYS A 80 0.38 3.73 18.72
C LYS A 80 -0.69 2.90 19.45
N ALA A 81 -1.18 3.41 20.58
CA ALA A 81 -2.22 2.75 21.35
C ALA A 81 -3.53 2.55 20.58
N ARG A 82 -3.82 3.39 19.59
CA ARG A 82 -5.00 3.25 18.71
C ARG A 82 -4.85 2.16 17.66
N PHE A 83 -3.62 1.75 17.37
CA PHE A 83 -3.27 0.85 16.27
C PHE A 83 -2.29 -0.24 16.73
N PRO A 84 -2.69 -1.12 17.66
CA PRO A 84 -1.79 -2.12 18.25
C PRO A 84 -1.21 -3.07 17.18
N GLN A 85 -1.97 -3.40 16.13
CA GLN A 85 -1.54 -4.29 15.04
C GLN A 85 -0.75 -3.57 13.92
N ALA A 86 -0.63 -2.25 13.95
CA ALA A 86 0.17 -1.54 12.95
C ALA A 86 1.67 -1.85 13.10
N ALA A 87 2.38 -1.98 12.00
CA ALA A 87 3.84 -2.10 11.97
C ALA A 87 4.53 -0.85 12.54
N GLY A 88 3.88 0.30 12.42
CA GLY A 88 4.34 1.55 12.99
C GLY A 88 3.29 2.66 12.88
N THR A 89 3.55 3.75 13.59
CA THR A 89 2.77 4.99 13.49
C THR A 89 3.73 6.18 13.49
N LEU A 90 3.38 7.24 12.78
CA LEU A 90 4.16 8.47 12.74
C LEU A 90 3.24 9.68 12.65
N CYS A 91 3.54 10.68 13.45
CA CYS A 91 2.89 11.98 13.39
C CYS A 91 3.75 12.95 12.58
N GLY A 92 3.16 13.57 11.54
CA GLY A 92 3.87 14.52 10.69
C GLY A 92 2.97 15.25 9.71
N SER A 93 3.49 16.30 9.11
CA SER A 93 2.74 17.09 8.13
C SER A 93 2.52 16.34 6.83
N PHE A 94 1.30 16.39 6.31
CA PHE A 94 0.98 15.85 4.98
C PHE A 94 1.66 16.59 3.81
N THR A 95 2.22 17.77 4.04
CA THR A 95 2.91 18.55 3.00
C THR A 95 4.39 18.16 2.79
N ALA A 96 4.95 17.29 3.64
CA ALA A 96 6.38 16.98 3.64
C ALA A 96 6.65 15.48 3.87
N LEU A 97 5.93 14.59 3.18
CA LEU A 97 6.02 13.14 3.38
C LEU A 97 7.42 12.60 3.13
N SER A 98 8.11 13.08 2.09
CA SER A 98 9.46 12.64 1.71
C SER A 98 10.53 12.87 2.77
N ARG A 99 10.28 13.74 3.77
CA ARG A 99 11.17 13.93 4.92
C ARG A 99 11.13 12.75 5.91
N HIS A 100 10.08 11.97 5.88
CA HIS A 100 9.79 10.94 6.88
C HIS A 100 9.62 9.55 6.30
N LEU A 101 9.23 9.46 5.02
CA LEU A 101 8.85 8.20 4.38
C LEU A 101 9.57 8.04 3.05
N THR A 102 9.94 6.81 2.75
CA THR A 102 10.37 6.38 1.41
C THR A 102 9.42 5.30 0.94
N ILE A 103 8.56 5.64 -0.01
CA ILE A 103 7.59 4.71 -0.59
C ILE A 103 8.25 4.01 -1.78
N THR A 104 8.12 2.70 -1.84
CA THR A 104 8.75 1.83 -2.85
C THR A 104 7.69 1.11 -3.70
N PRO A 105 8.07 0.49 -4.83
CA PRO A 105 7.15 -0.31 -5.65
C PRO A 105 6.55 -1.55 -4.96
N ASN A 106 7.05 -1.93 -3.79
CA ASN A 106 6.46 -3.00 -2.99
C ASN A 106 5.41 -2.52 -1.98
N ASP A 107 5.29 -1.19 -1.81
CA ASP A 107 4.41 -0.59 -0.83
C ASP A 107 3.02 -0.30 -1.40
N TYR A 108 2.06 -0.19 -0.51
CA TYR A 108 0.67 0.15 -0.77
C TYR A 108 0.36 1.47 -0.10
N VAL A 109 -0.41 2.31 -0.75
CA VAL A 109 -0.80 3.63 -0.25
C VAL A 109 -2.32 3.71 -0.17
N VAL A 110 -2.83 4.04 1.00
CA VAL A 110 -4.25 4.26 1.27
C VAL A 110 -4.41 5.64 1.87
N ILE A 111 -5.22 6.49 1.20
CA ILE A 111 -5.45 7.87 1.59
C ILE A 111 -6.88 8.00 2.11
N MET A 112 -7.00 8.30 3.41
CA MET A 112 -8.28 8.48 4.10
C MET A 112 -8.16 9.57 5.17
N THR A 113 -7.61 10.72 4.76
CA THR A 113 -7.40 11.87 5.64
C THR A 113 -8.69 12.61 5.95
N ARG A 114 -8.62 13.59 6.83
CA ARG A 114 -9.74 14.49 7.11
C ARG A 114 -9.88 15.57 6.03
N GLY A 115 -10.59 15.27 4.96
CA GLY A 115 -10.96 16.28 3.98
C GLY A 115 -10.05 16.36 2.75
N HIS A 116 -10.59 16.94 1.72
CA HIS A 116 -10.05 16.95 0.35
C HIS A 116 -8.72 17.70 0.20
N GLN A 117 -8.39 18.64 1.11
CA GLN A 117 -7.12 19.36 1.06
C GLN A 117 -5.96 18.44 1.42
N ALA A 118 -6.06 17.70 2.55
CA ALA A 118 -5.03 16.79 2.98
C ALA A 118 -4.91 15.57 2.02
N ASP A 119 -6.03 15.06 1.49
CA ASP A 119 -6.01 14.01 0.46
C ASP A 119 -5.22 14.47 -0.78
N PHE A 120 -5.45 15.72 -1.23
CA PHE A 120 -4.72 16.32 -2.35
C PHE A 120 -3.21 16.44 -2.05
N GLU A 121 -2.83 16.94 -0.87
CA GLU A 121 -1.42 17.09 -0.47
C GLU A 121 -0.67 15.74 -0.48
N VAL A 122 -1.35 14.67 -0.03
CA VAL A 122 -0.79 13.32 -0.06
C VAL A 122 -0.69 12.82 -1.50
N LEU A 123 -1.76 12.96 -2.31
CA LEU A 123 -1.77 12.52 -3.71
C LEU A 123 -0.67 13.16 -4.55
N VAL A 124 -0.47 14.48 -4.44
CA VAL A 124 0.60 15.20 -5.15
C VAL A 124 1.98 14.57 -4.91
N GLN A 125 2.25 14.09 -3.69
CA GLN A 125 3.54 13.51 -3.32
C GLN A 125 3.65 12.01 -3.62
N THR A 126 2.51 11.32 -3.75
CA THR A 126 2.51 9.85 -3.88
C THR A 126 2.16 9.36 -5.27
N LEU A 127 1.52 10.17 -6.12
CA LEU A 127 1.03 9.76 -7.43
C LEU A 127 2.15 9.27 -8.37
N ARG A 128 3.37 9.81 -8.21
CA ARG A 128 4.57 9.45 -9.00
C ARG A 128 5.58 8.58 -8.24
N CYS A 129 5.26 8.13 -7.01
CA CYS A 129 6.20 7.36 -6.20
C CYS A 129 6.38 5.90 -6.66
N GLY A 130 5.52 5.43 -7.56
CA GLY A 130 5.57 4.07 -8.10
C GLY A 130 5.09 2.98 -7.14
N ALA A 131 4.34 3.33 -6.08
CA ALA A 131 3.71 2.36 -5.19
C ALA A 131 2.90 1.31 -5.97
N ARG A 132 2.86 0.10 -5.45
CA ARG A 132 2.10 -1.01 -6.04
C ARG A 132 0.59 -0.75 -6.08
N TYR A 133 0.10 0.01 -5.12
CA TYR A 133 -1.30 0.39 -4.99
C TYR A 133 -1.39 1.82 -4.47
N LEU A 134 -2.32 2.58 -5.00
CA LEU A 134 -2.65 3.91 -4.55
C LEU A 134 -4.18 4.07 -4.54
N GLY A 135 -4.78 4.08 -3.36
CA GLY A 135 -6.22 4.22 -3.18
C GLY A 135 -6.60 5.46 -2.37
N CYS A 136 -7.69 6.11 -2.76
CA CYS A 136 -8.19 7.31 -2.07
C CYS A 136 -9.67 7.17 -1.72
N ILE A 137 -10.00 7.39 -0.44
CA ILE A 137 -11.39 7.39 0.04
C ILE A 137 -12.07 8.70 -0.31
N GLY A 138 -13.34 8.64 -0.67
CA GLY A 138 -14.14 9.83 -0.87
C GLY A 138 -15.40 9.59 -1.66
N SER A 139 -16.35 10.52 -1.54
CA SER A 139 -17.50 10.54 -2.43
C SER A 139 -17.05 10.88 -3.87
N ARG A 140 -17.78 10.40 -4.86
CA ARG A 140 -17.52 10.69 -6.29
C ARG A 140 -17.30 12.18 -6.56
N LYS A 141 -18.08 13.05 -5.90
CA LYS A 141 -17.97 14.51 -6.03
C LYS A 141 -16.61 15.02 -5.49
N LYS A 142 -16.18 14.56 -4.31
CA LYS A 142 -14.88 14.95 -3.73
C LYS A 142 -13.71 14.47 -4.57
N LEU A 143 -13.78 13.23 -5.06
CA LEU A 143 -12.74 12.63 -5.88
C LEU A 143 -12.64 13.34 -7.25
N ALA A 144 -13.75 13.74 -7.86
CA ALA A 144 -13.75 14.55 -9.08
C ALA A 144 -13.06 15.90 -8.88
N LEU A 145 -13.37 16.61 -7.79
CA LEU A 145 -12.71 17.88 -7.45
C LEU A 145 -11.20 17.70 -7.21
N CYS A 146 -10.81 16.62 -6.56
CA CYS A 146 -9.40 16.29 -6.33
C CYS A 146 -8.66 16.01 -7.64
N ARG A 147 -9.27 15.22 -8.54
CA ARG A 147 -8.76 14.96 -9.89
C ARG A 147 -8.57 16.25 -10.67
N ASP A 148 -9.61 17.09 -10.77
CA ASP A 148 -9.55 18.33 -11.55
C ASP A 148 -8.44 19.25 -11.03
N ARG A 149 -8.25 19.29 -9.70
CA ARG A 149 -7.15 20.04 -9.08
C ARG A 149 -5.77 19.45 -9.40
N LEU A 150 -5.63 18.11 -9.42
CA LEU A 150 -4.38 17.45 -9.83
C LEU A 150 -4.04 17.79 -11.28
N LEU A 151 -5.01 17.68 -12.20
CA LEU A 151 -4.82 18.04 -13.60
C LEU A 151 -4.39 19.51 -13.76
N ALA A 152 -4.99 20.43 -13.02
CA ALA A 152 -4.60 21.84 -13.01
C ALA A 152 -3.18 22.08 -12.45
N ASN A 153 -2.61 21.11 -11.71
CA ASN A 153 -1.25 21.14 -11.17
C ASN A 153 -0.26 20.29 -11.96
N GLY A 154 -0.56 19.96 -13.22
CA GLY A 154 0.38 19.32 -14.15
C GLY A 154 0.48 17.79 -14.03
N PHE A 155 -0.53 17.16 -13.44
CA PHE A 155 -0.70 15.72 -13.54
C PHE A 155 -1.56 15.36 -14.75
N THR A 156 -1.37 14.16 -15.31
CA THR A 156 -2.14 13.72 -16.48
C THR A 156 -3.35 12.87 -16.09
N PRO A 157 -4.36 12.73 -16.97
CA PRO A 157 -5.46 11.80 -16.75
C PRO A 157 -5.00 10.35 -16.53
N GLU A 158 -3.95 9.92 -17.24
CA GLU A 158 -3.36 8.58 -17.17
C GLU A 158 -2.70 8.34 -15.82
N GLU A 159 -2.02 9.36 -15.28
CA GLU A 159 -1.45 9.27 -13.92
C GLU A 159 -2.57 9.12 -12.88
N TYR A 160 -3.65 9.90 -13.00
CA TYR A 160 -4.78 9.78 -12.06
C TYR A 160 -5.55 8.47 -12.23
N ALA A 161 -5.62 7.89 -13.43
CA ALA A 161 -6.29 6.61 -13.68
C ALA A 161 -5.69 5.44 -12.89
N ARG A 162 -4.47 5.61 -12.36
CA ARG A 162 -3.81 4.63 -11.47
C ARG A 162 -4.31 4.70 -10.03
N VAL A 163 -5.12 5.72 -9.69
CA VAL A 163 -5.68 5.86 -8.35
C VAL A 163 -6.99 5.10 -8.25
N HIS A 164 -7.07 4.14 -7.35
CA HIS A 164 -8.32 3.47 -6.99
C HIS A 164 -9.21 4.45 -6.21
N ALA A 165 -10.14 5.07 -6.91
CA ALA A 165 -10.96 6.15 -6.37
C ALA A 165 -12.40 6.11 -6.96
N PRO A 166 -13.42 5.77 -6.20
CA PRO A 166 -13.42 5.45 -4.75
C PRO A 166 -12.66 4.18 -4.44
N ILE A 167 -11.94 4.18 -3.29
CA ILE A 167 -11.19 3.03 -2.80
C ILE A 167 -12.13 1.88 -2.43
N GLY A 168 -11.68 0.65 -2.67
CA GLY A 168 -12.35 -0.58 -2.29
C GLY A 168 -13.29 -1.16 -3.34
N LEU A 169 -13.56 -2.44 -3.25
CA LEU A 169 -14.50 -3.12 -4.15
C LEU A 169 -15.94 -2.67 -3.88
N ALA A 170 -16.76 -2.61 -4.93
CA ALA A 170 -18.16 -2.18 -4.85
C ALA A 170 -19.06 -3.26 -4.22
N ILE A 171 -18.98 -3.43 -2.90
CA ILE A 171 -19.77 -4.40 -2.12
C ILE A 171 -20.94 -3.77 -1.37
N GLY A 172 -21.22 -2.47 -1.56
CA GLY A 172 -22.27 -1.75 -0.84
C GLY A 172 -21.90 -1.37 0.60
N ALA A 173 -20.61 -1.33 0.94
CA ALA A 173 -20.10 -1.00 2.27
C ALA A 173 -20.54 0.39 2.75
N GLN A 174 -21.02 0.49 3.99
CA GLN A 174 -21.53 1.72 4.62
C GLN A 174 -20.82 2.03 5.95
N THR A 175 -20.54 1.01 6.76
CA THR A 175 -19.86 1.20 8.05
C THR A 175 -18.33 1.23 7.88
N PRO A 176 -17.57 1.79 8.84
CA PRO A 176 -16.11 1.75 8.82
C PRO A 176 -15.55 0.32 8.67
N GLU A 177 -16.17 -0.66 9.31
CA GLU A 177 -15.78 -2.07 9.28
C GLU A 177 -16.04 -2.69 7.91
N GLU A 178 -17.18 -2.41 7.30
CA GLU A 178 -17.51 -2.87 5.94
C GLU A 178 -16.59 -2.23 4.89
N ILE A 179 -16.28 -0.94 5.04
CA ILE A 179 -15.31 -0.24 4.19
C ILE A 179 -13.93 -0.87 4.34
N ALA A 180 -13.52 -1.23 5.56
CA ALA A 180 -12.26 -1.92 5.80
C ALA A 180 -12.18 -3.28 5.08
N VAL A 181 -13.28 -4.05 5.08
CA VAL A 181 -13.38 -5.30 4.31
C VAL A 181 -13.27 -5.05 2.81
N SER A 182 -14.03 -4.07 2.30
CA SER A 182 -14.02 -3.67 0.89
C SER A 182 -12.62 -3.27 0.41
N VAL A 183 -11.93 -2.41 1.16
CA VAL A 183 -10.56 -1.96 0.87
C VAL A 183 -9.57 -3.13 0.95
N THR A 184 -9.68 -3.98 1.96
CA THR A 184 -8.78 -5.13 2.12
C THR A 184 -8.95 -6.13 0.98
N ALA A 185 -10.19 -6.36 0.52
CA ALA A 185 -10.46 -7.24 -0.62
C ALA A 185 -9.81 -6.70 -1.91
N GLU A 186 -9.89 -5.39 -2.16
CA GLU A 186 -9.21 -4.75 -3.30
C GLU A 186 -7.69 -4.88 -3.19
N LEU A 187 -7.11 -4.62 -2.01
CA LEU A 187 -5.67 -4.81 -1.76
C LEU A 187 -5.21 -6.25 -2.03
N ILE A 188 -6.02 -7.26 -1.66
CA ILE A 188 -5.74 -8.67 -1.95
C ILE A 188 -5.77 -8.91 -3.46
N ALA A 189 -6.75 -8.37 -4.17
CA ALA A 189 -6.89 -8.54 -5.62
C ALA A 189 -5.71 -7.93 -6.38
N VAL A 190 -5.23 -6.73 -5.97
CA VAL A 190 -4.02 -6.11 -6.53
C VAL A 190 -2.77 -6.93 -6.19
N ARG A 191 -2.65 -7.44 -4.95
CA ARG A 191 -1.53 -8.30 -4.56
C ARG A 191 -1.45 -9.57 -5.38
N ALA A 192 -2.60 -10.14 -5.70
CA ALA A 192 -2.72 -11.34 -6.51
C ALA A 192 -2.60 -11.09 -8.03
N GLY A 193 -2.54 -9.82 -8.48
CA GLY A 193 -2.52 -9.47 -9.89
C GLY A 193 -3.85 -9.68 -10.62
N VAL A 194 -4.96 -9.75 -9.89
CA VAL A 194 -6.33 -9.89 -10.45
C VAL A 194 -6.84 -8.55 -10.98
N ILE A 195 -6.46 -7.47 -10.33
CA ILE A 195 -6.70 -6.08 -10.76
C ILE A 195 -5.38 -5.31 -10.71
N ALA A 196 -5.28 -4.30 -11.61
CA ALA A 196 -4.09 -3.44 -11.73
C ALA A 196 -4.20 -2.21 -10.83
#